data_6bf2f0d182446675a0b9f0f9b66f8647
#
_entry.id   6bf2f0d182446675a0b9f0f9b66f8647
#
_cell.length_a   1.000
_cell.length_b   1.000
_cell.length_c   1.000
_cell.angle_alpha   90.00
_cell.angle_beta   90.00
_cell.angle_gamma   90.00
#
_symmetry.space_group_name_H-M   'P 1'
#
loop_
_entity.id
_entity.type
_entity.pdbx_description
1 polymer ?
#
loop_
_entity_poly.entity_id
_entity_poly.type
_entity_poly.pdbx_seq_one_letter_code
_entity_poly.pdbx_strand_id
1 'polypeptide(L)'
;MAENECGSCSSGSCEGCESSSCGGSCSGQEPQSFLEKLNEHSAVKKVIGVVSGKGGVGKSFVTASLASAMAKKGYQVGIMDADITGPSIPKMYGVHGPAQGTEWGILPIAADDGVKIMSINLLMDDEEAPVIWRGPVIAGVVKQFWSDVYWGDIDYLFVDMPPGTGDVPLTVFQSLPVDGIVVVTSPQDLVQMIVKKAYNMANMMKIPILGVIENYSYLKC
;
A
#
# COMPACT_ATOMS: atom_id res chain seq x y z
N MET A 1 -40.70 -37.14 4.98
CA MET A 1 -39.36 -36.98 4.42
C MET A 1 -39.54 -36.23 3.11
N ALA A 2 -39.35 -34.94 3.09
CA ALA A 2 -39.33 -34.13 1.90
C ALA A 2 -38.28 -33.06 2.15
N GLU A 3 -37.16 -33.22 1.48
CA GLU A 3 -36.03 -32.27 1.47
C GLU A 3 -36.43 -31.06 0.61
N ASN A 4 -36.45 -29.87 1.23
CA ASN A 4 -36.60 -28.63 0.52
C ASN A 4 -35.21 -28.06 0.22
N GLU A 5 -34.74 -28.25 -1.00
CA GLU A 5 -33.61 -27.55 -1.56
C GLU A 5 -34.02 -26.10 -1.88
N CYS A 6 -33.39 -25.16 -1.22
CA CYS A 6 -33.50 -23.73 -1.51
C CYS A 6 -32.52 -23.40 -2.64
N GLY A 7 -33.06 -23.21 -3.84
CA GLY A 7 -32.27 -22.86 -5.02
C GLY A 7 -31.70 -21.45 -4.94
N SER A 8 -30.46 -21.32 -5.41
CA SER A 8 -29.69 -20.08 -5.49
C SER A 8 -30.39 -19.01 -6.36
N CYS A 9 -30.65 -17.83 -5.80
CA CYS A 9 -31.07 -16.67 -6.56
C CYS A 9 -29.86 -16.00 -7.20
N SER A 10 -29.70 -16.16 -8.50
CA SER A 10 -28.82 -15.32 -9.32
C SER A 10 -29.54 -14.02 -9.72
N SER A 11 -28.79 -12.94 -9.64
CA SER A 11 -29.10 -11.56 -10.01
C SER A 11 -30.17 -11.35 -11.10
N GLY A 12 -31.30 -10.66 -10.73
CA GLY A 12 -32.27 -10.14 -11.68
C GLY A 12 -33.59 -9.85 -10.97
N SER A 13 -34.01 -8.60 -10.99
CA SER A 13 -35.30 -7.99 -10.63
C SER A 13 -36.41 -8.93 -10.11
N CYS A 14 -36.79 -8.75 -8.84
CA CYS A 14 -37.98 -9.32 -8.26
C CYS A 14 -39.24 -8.53 -8.73
N GLU A 15 -39.85 -8.94 -9.84
CA GLU A 15 -41.25 -8.62 -10.15
C GLU A 15 -42.04 -9.92 -10.00
N GLY A 16 -42.96 -9.92 -9.05
CA GLY A 16 -44.00 -10.95 -8.94
C GLY A 16 -43.86 -11.95 -7.78
N CYS A 17 -43.88 -11.50 -6.54
CA CYS A 17 -44.27 -12.35 -5.41
C CYS A 17 -45.43 -11.68 -4.65
N GLU A 18 -46.63 -12.12 -4.95
CA GLU A 18 -47.81 -11.87 -4.10
C GLU A 18 -47.76 -12.84 -2.92
N SER A 19 -47.97 -12.26 -1.76
CA SER A 19 -48.45 -12.79 -0.47
C SER A 19 -47.57 -13.71 0.39
N SER A 20 -47.36 -13.15 1.56
CA SER A 20 -47.29 -13.69 2.91
C SER A 20 -45.97 -14.26 3.44
N SER A 21 -45.44 -13.46 4.39
CA SER A 21 -44.57 -13.85 5.52
C SER A 21 -43.17 -14.36 5.18
N CYS A 22 -42.31 -13.50 4.65
CA CYS A 22 -40.88 -13.58 4.93
C CYS A 22 -40.48 -12.31 5.71
N GLY A 23 -40.60 -12.39 7.03
CA GLY A 23 -40.05 -11.40 7.98
C GLY A 23 -38.53 -11.60 8.09
N GLY A 24 -37.79 -11.43 7.02
CA GLY A 24 -36.36 -11.29 6.96
C GLY A 24 -36.05 -9.83 6.74
N SER A 25 -35.70 -9.10 7.78
CA SER A 25 -35.11 -7.78 7.71
C SER A 25 -33.88 -7.85 6.83
N CYS A 26 -33.99 -7.40 5.58
CA CYS A 26 -32.82 -7.01 4.78
C CYS A 26 -32.24 -5.76 5.43
N SER A 27 -31.45 -5.93 6.49
CA SER A 27 -30.57 -4.89 6.94
C SER A 27 -29.62 -4.61 5.78
N GLY A 28 -29.82 -3.47 5.11
CA GLY A 28 -28.88 -2.95 4.15
C GLY A 28 -27.53 -2.83 4.83
N GLN A 29 -26.63 -3.78 4.56
CA GLN A 29 -25.23 -3.62 4.93
C GLN A 29 -24.74 -2.44 4.11
N GLU A 30 -24.52 -1.32 4.79
CA GLU A 30 -23.72 -0.23 4.24
C GLU A 30 -22.42 -0.86 3.73
N PRO A 31 -21.93 -0.44 2.54
CA PRO A 31 -20.68 -0.96 2.00
C PRO A 31 -19.59 -0.72 3.07
N GLN A 32 -19.12 -1.80 3.68
CA GLN A 32 -18.05 -1.72 4.65
C GLN A 32 -16.84 -1.10 3.93
N SER A 33 -16.45 0.09 4.33
CA SER A 33 -15.21 0.69 3.87
C SER A 33 -14.07 -0.20 4.37
N PHE A 34 -13.30 -0.78 3.46
CA PHE A 34 -12.11 -1.57 3.79
C PHE A 34 -10.94 -0.72 4.29
N LEU A 35 -11.14 0.60 4.37
CA LEU A 35 -10.12 1.55 4.83
C LEU A 35 -9.82 1.31 6.31
N GLU A 36 -8.57 1.07 6.61
CA GLU A 36 -8.07 0.97 7.98
C GLU A 36 -7.98 2.35 8.62
N LYS A 37 -8.20 2.39 9.92
CA LYS A 37 -8.03 3.63 10.68
C LYS A 37 -6.56 3.91 10.88
N LEU A 38 -6.16 5.17 10.67
CA LEU A 38 -4.84 5.66 11.03
C LEU A 38 -4.68 5.61 12.55
N ASN A 39 -3.44 5.45 13.02
CA ASN A 39 -3.09 5.61 14.43
C ASN A 39 -3.69 6.92 14.99
N GLU A 40 -4.35 6.84 16.14
CA GLU A 40 -5.11 7.97 16.73
C GLU A 40 -4.24 9.20 17.05
N HIS A 41 -2.94 8.99 17.23
CA HIS A 41 -1.97 10.04 17.53
C HIS A 41 -1.18 10.51 16.30
N SER A 42 -1.64 10.16 15.10
CA SER A 42 -0.98 10.49 13.83
C SER A 42 -1.90 11.25 12.90
N ALA A 43 -1.32 12.16 12.12
CA ALA A 43 -2.01 12.88 11.08
C ALA A 43 -1.20 12.84 9.78
N VAL A 44 -1.75 12.23 8.74
CA VAL A 44 -1.10 12.13 7.43
C VAL A 44 -1.96 12.88 6.42
N LYS A 45 -1.39 13.93 5.80
CA LYS A 45 -2.14 14.80 4.86
C LYS A 45 -2.29 14.16 3.49
N LYS A 46 -1.22 13.53 2.98
CA LYS A 46 -1.19 12.91 1.65
C LYS A 46 -0.47 11.59 1.67
N VAL A 47 -1.09 10.57 1.08
CA VAL A 47 -0.53 9.23 0.88
C VAL A 47 -0.26 9.01 -0.60
N ILE A 48 0.99 8.75 -0.96
CA ILE A 48 1.42 8.57 -2.34
C ILE A 48 2.02 7.18 -2.51
N GLY A 49 1.36 6.35 -3.32
CA GLY A 49 1.89 5.03 -3.68
C GLY A 49 2.93 5.12 -4.78
N VAL A 50 4.06 4.44 -4.63
CA VAL A 50 5.05 4.28 -5.69
C VAL A 50 4.99 2.84 -6.19
N VAL A 51 4.61 2.68 -7.44
CA VAL A 51 4.34 1.38 -8.04
C VAL A 51 5.25 1.12 -9.22
N SER A 52 5.56 -0.15 -9.46
CA SER A 52 6.28 -0.57 -10.66
C SER A 52 5.68 -1.87 -11.20
N GLY A 53 5.71 -1.99 -12.51
CA GLY A 53 5.23 -3.20 -13.16
C GLY A 53 6.19 -4.38 -13.02
N LYS A 54 7.48 -4.14 -12.78
CA LYS A 54 8.55 -5.13 -12.73
C LYS A 54 9.53 -4.79 -11.60
N GLY A 55 10.15 -5.81 -11.02
CA GLY A 55 11.27 -5.63 -10.10
C GLY A 55 12.53 -5.10 -10.82
N GLY A 56 13.37 -4.38 -10.09
CA GLY A 56 14.66 -3.90 -10.60
C GLY A 56 14.60 -2.64 -11.47
N VAL A 57 13.46 -1.95 -11.57
CA VAL A 57 13.35 -0.67 -12.30
C VAL A 57 13.80 0.55 -11.47
N GLY A 58 14.21 0.34 -10.24
CA GLY A 58 14.62 1.41 -9.32
C GLY A 58 13.47 2.09 -8.60
N LYS A 59 12.35 1.40 -8.37
CA LYS A 59 11.18 1.89 -7.65
C LYS A 59 11.55 2.50 -6.29
N SER A 60 12.20 1.73 -5.43
CA SER A 60 12.60 2.16 -4.08
C SER A 60 13.60 3.33 -4.11
N PHE A 61 14.50 3.38 -5.09
CA PHE A 61 15.39 4.51 -5.31
C PHE A 61 14.60 5.79 -5.65
N VAL A 62 13.58 5.68 -6.50
CA VAL A 62 12.69 6.80 -6.83
C VAL A 62 11.90 7.22 -5.60
N THR A 63 11.35 6.27 -4.82
CA THR A 63 10.65 6.54 -3.56
C THR A 63 11.52 7.33 -2.60
N ALA A 64 12.75 6.87 -2.34
CA ALA A 64 13.72 7.54 -1.48
C ALA A 64 14.08 8.93 -2.00
N SER A 65 14.31 9.07 -3.32
CA SER A 65 14.66 10.35 -3.94
C SER A 65 13.53 11.38 -3.83
N LEU A 66 12.27 10.97 -4.04
CA LEU A 66 11.10 11.82 -3.88
C LEU A 66 10.92 12.26 -2.42
N ALA A 67 11.05 11.33 -1.48
CA ALA A 67 10.94 11.63 -0.05
C ALA A 67 12.00 12.62 0.41
N SER A 68 13.29 12.38 0.09
CA SER A 68 14.38 13.30 0.43
C SER A 68 14.23 14.66 -0.27
N ALA A 69 13.72 14.71 -1.52
CA ALA A 69 13.47 15.96 -2.22
C ALA A 69 12.36 16.78 -1.53
N MET A 70 11.33 16.13 -1.01
CA MET A 70 10.25 16.78 -0.28
C MET A 70 10.71 17.23 1.12
N ALA A 71 11.50 16.41 1.83
CA ALA A 71 12.11 16.78 3.11
C ALA A 71 13.01 18.01 2.98
N LYS A 72 13.83 18.09 1.92
CA LYS A 72 14.66 19.27 1.60
C LYS A 72 13.84 20.55 1.33
N LYS A 73 12.58 20.42 0.94
CA LYS A 73 11.66 21.55 0.81
C LYS A 73 10.98 21.95 2.12
N GLY A 74 11.28 21.25 3.22
CA GLY A 74 10.76 21.53 4.56
C GLY A 74 9.46 20.81 4.92
N TYR A 75 9.01 19.83 4.12
CA TYR A 75 7.85 19.01 4.44
C TYR A 75 8.22 17.91 5.43
N GLN A 76 7.26 17.54 6.29
CA GLN A 76 7.36 16.35 7.12
C GLN A 76 7.02 15.12 6.26
N VAL A 77 7.98 14.22 6.12
CA VAL A 77 7.87 13.11 5.18
C VAL A 77 8.06 11.77 5.88
N GLY A 78 7.24 10.80 5.51
CA GLY A 78 7.40 9.40 5.91
C GLY A 78 7.54 8.49 4.70
N ILE A 79 8.19 7.36 4.88
CA ILE A 79 8.23 6.24 3.94
C ILE A 79 7.75 4.98 4.65
N MET A 80 6.73 4.36 4.09
CA MET A 80 6.27 3.02 4.46
C MET A 80 6.78 2.04 3.40
N ASP A 81 7.72 1.17 3.78
CA ASP A 81 8.23 0.11 2.90
C ASP A 81 7.28 -1.08 2.95
N ALA A 82 6.44 -1.21 1.93
CA ALA A 82 5.50 -2.31 1.76
C ALA A 82 6.07 -3.45 0.89
N ASP A 83 7.32 -3.34 0.40
CA ASP A 83 8.02 -4.41 -0.29
C ASP A 83 8.70 -5.35 0.71
N ILE A 84 7.89 -6.06 1.47
CA ILE A 84 8.32 -6.92 2.58
C ILE A 84 9.26 -8.05 2.13
N THR A 85 9.17 -8.47 0.88
CA THR A 85 9.99 -9.54 0.33
C THR A 85 11.39 -9.09 -0.06
N GLY A 86 11.59 -7.80 -0.28
CA GLY A 86 12.88 -7.21 -0.65
C GLY A 86 13.04 -5.80 -0.10
N PRO A 87 12.91 -5.62 1.23
CA PRO A 87 12.94 -4.30 1.82
C PRO A 87 14.31 -3.65 1.60
N SER A 88 14.29 -2.50 0.94
CA SER A 88 15.53 -1.81 0.53
C SER A 88 15.64 -0.38 1.07
N ILE A 89 14.57 0.20 1.53
CA ILE A 89 14.53 1.59 2.00
C ILE A 89 15.46 1.83 3.20
N PRO A 90 15.46 1.02 4.28
CA PRO A 90 16.36 1.24 5.41
C PRO A 90 17.83 1.25 4.99
N LYS A 91 18.23 0.31 4.12
CA LYS A 91 19.60 0.21 3.61
C LYS A 91 20.00 1.43 2.77
N MET A 92 19.08 2.01 1.99
CA MET A 92 19.35 3.21 1.19
C MET A 92 19.59 4.46 2.06
N TYR A 93 18.94 4.53 3.21
CA TYR A 93 19.10 5.63 4.16
C TYR A 93 20.16 5.36 5.23
N GLY A 94 20.80 4.19 5.24
CA GLY A 94 21.76 3.80 6.26
C GLY A 94 21.12 3.70 7.66
N VAL A 95 19.84 3.36 7.71
CA VAL A 95 19.06 3.24 8.95
C VAL A 95 19.04 1.78 9.37
N HIS A 96 19.40 1.53 10.61
CA HIS A 96 19.52 0.19 11.22
C HIS A 96 18.88 0.13 12.59
N GLY A 97 18.63 -1.08 13.04
CA GLY A 97 18.20 -1.39 14.40
C GLY A 97 16.68 -1.50 14.56
N PRO A 98 16.24 -2.09 15.67
CA PRO A 98 14.82 -2.31 15.88
C PRO A 98 14.07 -1.00 16.16
N ALA A 99 12.93 -0.85 15.52
CA ALA A 99 11.98 0.20 15.85
C ALA A 99 11.47 0.01 17.29
N GLN A 100 11.34 1.11 18.02
CA GLN A 100 10.92 1.07 19.42
C GLN A 100 9.40 1.16 19.54
N GLY A 101 8.82 0.32 20.39
CA GLY A 101 7.43 0.43 20.80
C GLY A 101 7.26 1.45 21.92
N THR A 102 6.21 2.26 21.85
CA THR A 102 5.79 3.20 22.87
C THR A 102 4.32 2.98 23.23
N GLU A 103 3.83 3.70 24.21
CA GLU A 103 2.38 3.69 24.56
C GLU A 103 1.48 4.18 23.43
N TRP A 104 2.01 4.95 22.46
CA TRP A 104 1.26 5.50 21.31
C TRP A 104 1.41 4.67 20.04
N GLY A 105 2.24 3.65 20.07
CA GLY A 105 2.51 2.76 18.94
C GLY A 105 4.01 2.58 18.66
N ILE A 106 4.31 2.02 17.51
CA ILE A 106 5.68 1.78 17.05
C ILE A 106 6.25 3.08 16.48
N LEU A 107 7.42 3.49 16.95
CA LEU A 107 8.08 4.68 16.41
C LEU A 107 8.82 4.36 15.11
N PRO A 108 8.54 5.09 14.01
CA PRO A 108 9.36 5.00 12.81
C PRO A 108 10.75 5.56 13.09
N ILE A 109 11.77 5.04 12.42
CA ILE A 109 13.14 5.53 12.59
C ILE A 109 13.33 6.74 11.66
N ALA A 110 13.85 7.83 12.23
CA ALA A 110 14.16 9.02 11.45
C ALA A 110 15.55 8.91 10.82
N ALA A 111 15.65 9.16 9.54
CA ALA A 111 16.92 9.29 8.82
C ALA A 111 17.56 10.68 9.06
N ASP A 112 18.81 10.87 8.63
CA ASP A 112 19.57 12.11 8.81
C ASP A 112 18.89 13.34 8.17
N ASP A 113 18.12 13.16 7.10
CA ASP A 113 17.36 14.20 6.43
C ASP A 113 15.96 14.44 7.03
N GLY A 114 15.66 13.76 8.15
CA GLY A 114 14.40 13.88 8.89
C GLY A 114 13.26 13.03 8.32
N VAL A 115 13.48 12.24 7.28
CA VAL A 115 12.47 11.31 6.74
C VAL A 115 12.23 10.18 7.73
N LYS A 116 10.98 9.95 8.11
CA LYS A 116 10.56 8.86 8.99
C LYS A 116 10.37 7.58 8.19
N ILE A 117 11.01 6.49 8.60
CA ILE A 117 11.02 5.23 7.86
C ILE A 117 10.44 4.12 8.72
N MET A 118 9.52 3.35 8.11
CA MET A 118 9.03 2.09 8.66
C MET A 118 9.15 1.00 7.60
N SER A 119 9.80 -0.10 7.99
CA SER A 119 10.00 -1.29 7.17
C SER A 119 9.99 -2.52 8.06
N ILE A 120 9.71 -3.68 7.51
CA ILE A 120 9.70 -4.94 8.25
C ILE A 120 11.07 -5.27 8.86
N ASN A 121 12.16 -4.93 8.16
CA ASN A 121 13.52 -5.16 8.67
C ASN A 121 13.79 -4.43 9.99
N LEU A 122 13.10 -3.33 10.24
CA LEU A 122 13.24 -2.56 11.48
C LEU A 122 12.43 -3.16 12.64
N LEU A 123 11.66 -4.21 12.40
CA LEU A 123 10.94 -4.98 13.44
C LEU A 123 11.55 -6.34 13.71
N MET A 124 12.59 -6.72 12.96
CA MET A 124 13.26 -8.02 13.09
C MET A 124 14.57 -7.86 13.83
N ASP A 125 14.89 -8.83 14.69
CA ASP A 125 16.19 -8.87 15.38
C ASP A 125 17.36 -9.17 14.44
N ASP A 126 17.06 -9.86 13.32
CA ASP A 126 18.03 -10.19 12.27
C ASP A 126 17.52 -9.67 10.93
N GLU A 127 18.17 -8.61 10.42
CA GLU A 127 17.83 -7.97 9.15
C GLU A 127 18.04 -8.88 7.93
N GLU A 128 18.87 -9.93 8.05
CA GLU A 128 19.18 -10.88 6.97
C GLU A 128 18.27 -12.11 7.00
N ALA A 129 17.43 -12.26 8.03
CA ALA A 129 16.52 -13.39 8.12
C ALA A 129 15.48 -13.35 6.98
N PRO A 130 15.31 -14.46 6.23
CA PRO A 130 14.35 -14.47 5.14
C PRO A 130 12.93 -14.40 5.66
N VAL A 131 12.18 -13.44 5.18
CA VAL A 131 10.73 -13.31 5.45
C VAL A 131 9.96 -14.24 4.53
N ILE A 132 9.57 -15.42 5.03
CA ILE A 132 8.80 -16.41 4.29
C ILE A 132 7.32 -16.26 4.65
N TRP A 133 6.71 -15.15 4.24
CA TRP A 133 5.31 -14.90 4.50
C TRP A 133 4.46 -15.00 3.23
N ARG A 134 3.22 -15.46 3.40
CA ARG A 134 2.26 -15.51 2.31
C ARG A 134 1.53 -14.17 2.17
N GLY A 135 1.01 -13.87 0.99
CA GLY A 135 0.34 -12.61 0.65
C GLY A 135 -0.62 -12.05 1.72
N PRO A 136 -1.52 -12.84 2.31
CA PRO A 136 -2.43 -12.34 3.35
C PRO A 136 -1.72 -11.81 4.61
N VAL A 137 -0.60 -12.44 5.01
CA VAL A 137 0.21 -11.99 6.17
C VAL A 137 0.90 -10.68 5.85
N ILE A 138 1.48 -10.56 4.65
CA ILE A 138 2.12 -9.35 4.16
C ILE A 138 1.12 -8.18 4.14
N ALA A 139 -0.08 -8.43 3.63
CA ALA A 139 -1.15 -7.44 3.61
C ALA A 139 -1.54 -6.99 5.03
N GLY A 140 -1.57 -7.93 5.99
CA GLY A 140 -1.81 -7.64 7.41
C GLY A 140 -0.75 -6.72 8.01
N VAL A 141 0.52 -6.96 7.70
CA VAL A 141 1.63 -6.10 8.20
C VAL A 141 1.56 -4.70 7.63
N VAL A 142 1.24 -4.53 6.36
CA VAL A 142 1.06 -3.19 5.77
C VAL A 142 -0.07 -2.42 6.44
N LYS A 143 -1.17 -3.10 6.79
CA LYS A 143 -2.25 -2.51 7.59
C LYS A 143 -1.77 -2.10 8.98
N GLN A 144 -1.00 -2.95 9.66
CA GLN A 144 -0.40 -2.64 10.96
C GLN A 144 0.57 -1.45 10.87
N PHE A 145 1.32 -1.30 9.79
CA PHE A 145 2.16 -0.10 9.60
C PHE A 145 1.34 1.19 9.49
N TRP A 146 0.09 1.09 9.08
CA TRP A 146 -0.81 2.22 9.06
C TRP A 146 -1.47 2.49 10.42
N SER A 147 -1.96 1.44 11.10
CA SER A 147 -2.72 1.56 12.34
C SER A 147 -1.84 1.65 13.59
N ASP A 148 -0.70 0.97 13.63
CA ASP A 148 0.07 0.78 14.86
C ASP A 148 1.34 1.65 14.92
N VAL A 149 1.76 2.23 13.78
CA VAL A 149 2.92 3.12 13.75
C VAL A 149 2.52 4.55 14.11
N TYR A 150 3.26 5.14 15.05
CA TYR A 150 3.13 6.55 15.41
C TYR A 150 3.86 7.44 14.41
N TRP A 151 3.18 7.82 13.34
CA TRP A 151 3.75 8.69 12.32
C TRP A 151 3.89 10.14 12.79
N GLY A 152 3.04 10.58 13.76
CA GLY A 152 2.91 11.99 14.13
C GLY A 152 2.33 12.81 12.99
N ASP A 153 2.72 14.08 12.90
CA ASP A 153 2.27 14.97 11.83
C ASP A 153 3.13 14.77 10.57
N ILE A 154 2.55 14.22 9.50
CA ILE A 154 3.20 13.95 8.21
C ILE A 154 2.45 14.69 7.10
N ASP A 155 3.20 15.45 6.29
CA ASP A 155 2.65 16.10 5.08
C ASP A 155 2.51 15.10 3.94
N TYR A 156 3.52 14.25 3.73
CA TYR A 156 3.56 13.25 2.67
C TYR A 156 4.06 11.91 3.19
N LEU A 157 3.24 10.87 3.05
CA LEU A 157 3.64 9.49 3.28
C LEU A 157 3.80 8.78 1.93
N PHE A 158 5.03 8.40 1.61
CA PHE A 158 5.31 7.58 0.44
C PHE A 158 5.21 6.10 0.81
N VAL A 159 4.45 5.34 0.02
CA VAL A 159 4.31 3.89 0.19
C VAL A 159 5.09 3.20 -0.93
N ASP A 160 6.21 2.57 -0.58
CA ASP A 160 7.00 1.78 -1.53
C ASP A 160 6.37 0.40 -1.71
N MET A 161 5.67 0.22 -2.84
CA MET A 161 4.85 -0.96 -3.11
C MET A 161 5.71 -2.12 -3.61
N PRO A 162 5.34 -3.38 -3.36
CA PRO A 162 5.99 -4.50 -4.03
C PRO A 162 5.77 -4.41 -5.55
N PRO A 163 6.68 -4.98 -6.35
CA PRO A 163 6.57 -4.95 -7.81
C PRO A 163 5.37 -5.77 -8.31
N GLY A 164 4.78 -5.34 -9.41
CA GLY A 164 3.66 -6.02 -10.07
C GLY A 164 2.29 -5.53 -9.63
N THR A 165 1.26 -6.31 -9.96
CA THR A 165 -0.16 -6.01 -9.72
C THR A 165 -0.82 -7.13 -8.90
N GLY A 166 -0.09 -7.70 -7.96
CA GLY A 166 -0.56 -8.81 -7.11
C GLY A 166 -1.46 -8.35 -5.94
N ASP A 167 -1.68 -9.27 -5.01
CA ASP A 167 -2.61 -9.08 -3.89
C ASP A 167 -2.18 -7.96 -2.93
N VAL A 168 -0.86 -7.76 -2.73
CA VAL A 168 -0.37 -6.76 -1.77
C VAL A 168 -0.64 -5.34 -2.25
N PRO A 169 -0.29 -4.92 -3.49
CA PRO A 169 -0.69 -3.63 -4.01
C PRO A 169 -2.20 -3.39 -3.96
N LEU A 170 -2.98 -4.39 -4.30
CA LEU A 170 -4.45 -4.30 -4.24
C LEU A 170 -4.94 -4.05 -2.81
N THR A 171 -4.40 -4.79 -1.84
CA THR A 171 -4.75 -4.61 -0.42
C THR A 171 -4.38 -3.23 0.08
N VAL A 172 -3.19 -2.71 -0.27
CA VAL A 172 -2.78 -1.35 0.10
C VAL A 172 -3.77 -0.33 -0.44
N PHE A 173 -4.16 -0.42 -1.71
CA PHE A 173 -5.12 0.49 -2.31
C PHE A 173 -6.53 0.40 -1.72
N GLN A 174 -6.91 -0.76 -1.18
CA GLN A 174 -8.20 -0.94 -0.51
C GLN A 174 -8.19 -0.49 0.94
N SER A 175 -7.03 -0.58 1.60
CA SER A 175 -6.91 -0.39 3.05
C SER A 175 -6.39 0.98 3.44
N LEU A 176 -5.59 1.63 2.58
CA LEU A 176 -5.04 2.96 2.84
C LEU A 176 -5.73 4.03 1.98
N PRO A 177 -5.92 5.25 2.49
CA PRO A 177 -6.49 6.36 1.73
C PRO A 177 -5.44 6.95 0.77
N VAL A 178 -5.09 6.22 -0.29
CA VAL A 178 -4.08 6.64 -1.26
C VAL A 178 -4.61 7.78 -2.12
N ASP A 179 -3.98 8.94 -2.03
CA ASP A 179 -4.34 10.15 -2.78
C ASP A 179 -3.87 10.11 -4.24
N GLY A 180 -2.85 9.32 -4.54
CA GLY A 180 -2.34 9.18 -5.90
C GLY A 180 -1.15 8.24 -6.00
N ILE A 181 -0.81 7.87 -7.22
CA ILE A 181 0.34 6.99 -7.48
C ILE A 181 1.35 7.60 -8.43
N VAL A 182 2.62 7.25 -8.21
CA VAL A 182 3.72 7.45 -9.15
C VAL A 182 4.11 6.09 -9.73
N VAL A 183 4.14 5.99 -11.05
CA VAL A 183 4.50 4.76 -11.76
C VAL A 183 5.96 4.83 -12.18
N VAL A 184 6.76 3.87 -11.73
CA VAL A 184 8.18 3.76 -12.10
C VAL A 184 8.36 2.66 -13.14
N THR A 185 9.04 2.99 -14.23
CA THR A 185 9.24 2.11 -15.38
C THR A 185 10.67 2.18 -15.93
N SER A 186 10.99 1.32 -16.87
CA SER A 186 12.22 1.36 -17.67
C SER A 186 11.87 1.17 -19.16
N PRO A 187 12.72 1.57 -20.11
CA PRO A 187 12.43 1.61 -21.56
C PRO A 187 12.44 0.22 -22.24
N GLN A 188 12.00 -0.83 -21.55
CA GLN A 188 11.91 -2.18 -22.09
C GLN A 188 10.49 -2.46 -22.59
N ASP A 189 10.32 -3.02 -23.79
CA ASP A 189 9.02 -3.29 -24.42
C ASP A 189 8.07 -4.13 -23.57
N LEU A 190 8.60 -5.13 -22.85
CA LEU A 190 7.80 -5.96 -21.93
C LEU A 190 7.21 -5.17 -20.76
N VAL A 191 7.81 -4.04 -20.42
CA VAL A 191 7.36 -3.19 -19.28
C VAL A 191 6.10 -2.41 -19.65
N GLN A 192 5.89 -2.06 -20.92
CA GLN A 192 4.69 -1.31 -21.36
C GLN A 192 3.40 -2.05 -21.02
N MET A 193 3.36 -3.38 -21.20
CA MET A 193 2.18 -4.18 -20.87
C MET A 193 1.88 -4.17 -19.35
N ILE A 194 2.93 -4.20 -18.53
CA ILE A 194 2.79 -4.25 -17.07
C ILE A 194 2.45 -2.87 -16.51
N VAL A 195 3.02 -1.80 -17.06
CA VAL A 195 2.61 -0.42 -16.76
C VAL A 195 1.14 -0.21 -17.10
N LYS A 196 0.67 -0.76 -18.23
CA LYS A 196 -0.74 -0.72 -18.61
C LYS A 196 -1.65 -1.45 -17.61
N LYS A 197 -1.18 -2.57 -17.01
CA LYS A 197 -1.90 -3.26 -15.94
C LYS A 197 -1.96 -2.42 -14.66
N ALA A 198 -0.84 -1.80 -14.24
CA ALA A 198 -0.82 -0.91 -13.09
C ALA A 198 -1.74 0.32 -13.31
N TYR A 199 -1.74 0.89 -14.51
CA TYR A 199 -2.66 1.96 -14.91
C TYR A 199 -4.12 1.53 -14.80
N ASN A 200 -4.46 0.36 -15.35
CA ASN A 200 -5.82 -0.15 -15.30
C ASN A 200 -6.28 -0.42 -13.86
N MET A 201 -5.38 -0.96 -13.02
CA MET A 201 -5.66 -1.18 -11.60
C MET A 201 -5.95 0.14 -10.87
N ALA A 202 -5.12 1.16 -11.09
CA ALA A 202 -5.34 2.49 -10.51
C ALA A 202 -6.69 3.09 -10.94
N ASN A 203 -7.03 2.98 -12.22
CA ASN A 203 -8.31 3.44 -12.75
C ASN A 203 -9.51 2.69 -12.13
N MET A 204 -9.41 1.37 -11.98
CA MET A 204 -10.45 0.57 -11.32
C MET A 204 -10.66 0.99 -9.87
N MET A 205 -9.58 1.35 -9.17
CA MET A 205 -9.61 1.85 -7.79
C MET A 205 -9.90 3.34 -7.69
N LYS A 206 -10.06 4.05 -8.83
CA LYS A 206 -10.27 5.50 -8.90
C LYS A 206 -9.17 6.32 -8.26
N ILE A 207 -7.94 5.82 -8.28
CA ILE A 207 -6.76 6.50 -7.72
C ILE A 207 -6.08 7.27 -8.86
N PRO A 208 -5.82 8.58 -8.72
CA PRO A 208 -5.18 9.38 -9.75
C PRO A 208 -3.70 9.00 -9.94
N ILE A 209 -3.25 8.99 -11.18
CA ILE A 209 -1.84 8.83 -11.51
C ILE A 209 -1.20 10.22 -11.55
N LEU A 210 -0.30 10.47 -10.61
CA LEU A 210 0.41 11.76 -10.48
C LEU A 210 1.49 11.93 -11.53
N GLY A 211 2.10 10.84 -11.96
CA GLY A 211 3.14 10.86 -12.97
C GLY A 211 3.73 9.49 -13.26
N VAL A 212 4.53 9.43 -14.33
CA VAL A 212 5.30 8.27 -14.73
C VAL A 212 6.77 8.67 -14.76
N ILE A 213 7.62 7.88 -14.13
CA ILE A 213 9.07 8.08 -14.11
C ILE A 213 9.71 6.93 -14.89
N GLU A 214 10.30 7.26 -16.03
CA GLU A 214 11.11 6.31 -16.79
C GLU A 214 12.57 6.39 -16.31
N ASN A 215 13.02 5.34 -15.64
CA ASN A 215 14.38 5.19 -15.17
C ASN A 215 15.20 4.35 -16.15
N TYR A 216 16.51 4.47 -16.13
CA TYR A 216 17.43 3.78 -17.06
C TYR A 216 17.16 4.06 -18.55
N SER A 217 16.65 5.26 -18.88
CA SER A 217 16.26 5.63 -20.24
C SER A 217 17.45 5.82 -21.19
N TYR A 218 18.65 6.07 -20.66
CA TYR A 218 19.88 6.16 -21.47
C TYR A 218 21.12 5.79 -20.67
N LEU A 219 22.15 5.34 -21.38
CA LEU A 219 23.49 5.14 -20.86
C LEU A 219 24.41 6.23 -21.46
N LYS A 220 25.07 6.97 -20.59
CA LYS A 220 26.08 7.94 -21.04
C LYS A 220 27.38 7.18 -21.31
N CYS A 221 27.76 7.08 -22.56
CA CYS A 221 29.06 6.53 -22.97
C CYS A 221 30.19 7.52 -22.71
#